data_5349c863c8f4bb7f337376c938948f13
#
_entry.id   5349c863c8f4bb7f337376c938948f13
#
_cell.length_a   1.000
_cell.length_b   1.000
_cell.length_c   1.000
_cell.angle_alpha   90.00
_cell.angle_beta   90.00
_cell.angle_gamma   90.00
#
_symmetry.space_group_name_H-M   'P 1'
#
loop_
_entity.id
_entity.type
_entity.pdbx_description
1 polymer ?
#
loop_
_entity_poly.entity_id
_entity_poly.type
_entity_poly.pdbx_seq_one_letter_code
_entity_poly.pdbx_strand_id
1 'polypeptide(L)'
;MSIELTILGCHSATPRVNAYPTAQYLEINSRCFLIDCGEGTQRQMRKYKVGFSRINHIFISHLHGDHFFGLIGLISTFGILNREKDLHIYGPQGI
;
A
#
# COMPACT_ATOMS: atom_id res chain seq x y z
N MET A 1 18.10 -4.50 15.32
CA MET A 1 17.05 -3.82 14.54
C MET A 1 17.02 -4.39 13.12
N SER A 2 15.86 -4.68 12.60
CA SER A 2 15.72 -5.26 11.27
C SER A 2 14.81 -4.34 10.44
N ILE A 3 15.25 -4.06 9.23
CA ILE A 3 14.50 -3.23 8.28
C ILE A 3 14.43 -4.00 6.97
N GLU A 4 13.21 -4.18 6.47
CA GLU A 4 12.98 -4.88 5.22
C GLU A 4 12.03 -4.07 4.34
N LEU A 5 12.43 -3.83 3.10
CA LEU A 5 11.66 -3.07 2.14
C LEU A 5 11.29 -3.96 0.97
N THR A 6 10.00 -4.05 0.67
CA THR A 6 9.51 -4.76 -0.51
C THR A 6 8.91 -3.74 -1.48
N ILE A 7 9.45 -3.67 -2.68
CA ILE A 7 8.92 -2.79 -3.72
C ILE A 7 7.78 -3.53 -4.43
N LEU A 8 6.56 -3.07 -4.18
CA LEU A 8 5.37 -3.66 -4.80
C LEU A 8 5.11 -3.08 -6.19
N GLY A 9 5.47 -1.82 -6.38
CA GLY A 9 5.37 -1.14 -7.65
C GLY A 9 6.27 0.07 -7.69
N CYS A 10 6.82 0.37 -8.86
CA CYS A 10 7.70 1.52 -9.05
C CYS A 10 7.56 2.12 -10.45
N HIS A 11 6.51 1.76 -11.15
CA HIS A 11 6.29 2.27 -12.50
C HIS A 11 5.59 3.63 -12.46
N SER A 12 5.59 4.33 -13.59
CA SER A 12 4.93 5.63 -13.73
C SER A 12 3.40 5.47 -13.80
N ALA A 13 2.69 6.59 -13.87
CA ALA A 13 1.23 6.61 -13.89
C ALA A 13 0.63 5.92 -15.12
N THR A 14 1.34 5.85 -16.23
CA THR A 14 0.82 5.23 -17.46
C THR A 14 0.68 3.72 -17.27
N PRO A 15 -0.51 3.14 -17.46
CA PRO A 15 -0.70 1.72 -17.27
C PRO A 15 0.11 0.88 -18.25
N ARG A 16 0.68 -0.20 -17.77
CA ARG A 16 1.41 -1.17 -18.59
C ARG A 16 1.20 -2.58 -18.05
N VAL A 17 1.25 -3.55 -18.95
CA VAL A 17 1.15 -4.95 -18.55
C VAL A 17 2.38 -5.32 -17.72
N ASN A 18 2.16 -6.02 -16.62
CA ASN A 18 3.21 -6.49 -15.71
C ASN A 18 4.01 -5.36 -15.05
N ALA A 19 3.47 -4.15 -15.01
CA ALA A 19 4.08 -3.04 -14.31
C ALA A 19 3.02 -2.36 -13.43
N TYR A 20 3.40 -1.98 -12.22
CA TYR A 20 2.48 -1.42 -11.25
C TYR A 20 2.98 -0.05 -10.77
N PRO A 21 2.07 0.90 -10.54
CA PRO A 21 2.47 2.20 -10.00
C PRO A 21 2.98 2.08 -8.57
N THR A 22 3.44 3.18 -8.03
CA THR A 22 4.24 3.21 -6.80
C THR A 22 3.51 2.62 -5.60
N ALA A 23 4.18 1.71 -4.92
CA ALA A 23 3.80 1.19 -3.61
C ALA A 23 4.99 0.45 -3.01
N GLN A 24 5.28 0.72 -1.73
CA GLN A 24 6.36 0.07 -1.01
C GLN A 24 5.83 -0.45 0.33
N TYR A 25 6.20 -1.66 0.66
CA TYR A 25 5.86 -2.29 1.93
C TYR A 25 7.11 -2.31 2.80
N LEU A 26 7.05 -1.62 3.92
CA LEU A 26 8.20 -1.46 4.80
C LEU A 26 7.93 -2.15 6.13
N GLU A 27 8.85 -3.01 6.55
CA GLU A 27 8.80 -3.65 7.86
C GLU A 27 9.99 -3.18 8.70
N ILE A 28 9.70 -2.62 9.87
CA ILE A 28 10.71 -2.17 10.83
C ILE A 28 10.37 -2.78 12.17
N ASN A 29 11.24 -3.66 12.70
CA ASN A 29 11.04 -4.30 14.00
C ASN A 29 9.64 -4.89 14.14
N SER A 30 9.19 -5.63 13.15
CA SER A 30 7.87 -6.28 13.09
C SER A 30 6.69 -5.32 12.94
N ARG A 31 6.92 -4.04 12.76
CA ARG A 31 5.88 -3.07 12.40
C ARG A 31 5.85 -2.90 10.89
N CYS A 32 4.67 -2.89 10.31
CA CYS A 32 4.52 -2.86 8.86
C CYS A 32 3.80 -1.59 8.42
N PHE A 33 4.36 -0.96 7.39
CA PHE A 33 3.89 0.29 6.83
C PHE A 33 3.75 0.14 5.33
N LEU A 34 2.74 0.80 4.75
CA LEU A 34 2.62 0.92 3.32
C LEU A 34 2.92 2.36 2.93
N ILE A 35 3.81 2.56 1.97
CA ILE A 35 4.16 3.87 1.46
C ILE A 35 3.67 3.95 0.03
N ASP A 36 2.71 4.82 -0.22
CA ASP A 36 1.94 4.91 -1.44
C ASP A 36 1.11 3.65 -1.71
N CYS A 37 0.07 3.79 -2.48
CA CYS A 37 -0.86 2.70 -2.76
C CYS A 37 -1.45 2.90 -4.15
N GLY A 38 -0.64 2.66 -5.16
CA GLY A 38 -1.06 2.76 -6.54
C GLY A 38 -2.05 1.66 -6.90
N GLU A 39 -2.64 1.79 -8.07
CA GLU A 39 -3.60 0.82 -8.57
C GLU A 39 -2.98 -0.57 -8.63
N GLY A 40 -3.71 -1.57 -8.11
CA GLY A 40 -3.24 -2.94 -8.12
C GLY A 40 -2.31 -3.32 -6.98
N THR A 41 -2.05 -2.42 -6.04
CA THR A 41 -1.16 -2.69 -4.90
C THR A 41 -1.55 -3.96 -4.15
N GLN A 42 -2.85 -4.17 -3.90
CA GLN A 42 -3.27 -5.35 -3.14
C GLN A 42 -2.98 -6.66 -3.86
N ARG A 43 -2.97 -6.66 -5.20
CA ARG A 43 -2.58 -7.86 -5.97
C ARG A 43 -1.09 -8.14 -5.79
N GLN A 44 -0.29 -7.11 -5.82
CA GLN A 44 1.15 -7.24 -5.59
C GLN A 44 1.45 -7.72 -4.18
N MET A 45 0.67 -7.26 -3.18
CA MET A 45 0.78 -7.76 -1.82
C MET A 45 0.54 -9.27 -1.76
N ARG A 46 -0.46 -9.77 -2.47
CA ARG A 46 -0.71 -11.22 -2.57
C ARG A 46 0.43 -11.94 -3.25
N LYS A 47 0.93 -11.39 -4.36
CA LYS A 47 2.01 -12.00 -5.13
C LYS A 47 3.27 -12.15 -4.29
N TYR A 48 3.64 -11.13 -3.53
CA TYR A 48 4.84 -11.14 -2.70
C TYR A 48 4.60 -11.61 -1.28
N LYS A 49 3.37 -12.07 -0.99
CA LYS A 49 3.00 -12.70 0.29
C LYS A 49 3.23 -11.78 1.49
N VAL A 50 3.01 -10.49 1.32
CA VAL A 50 3.03 -9.55 2.45
C VAL A 50 1.64 -9.50 3.09
N GLY A 51 1.61 -9.43 4.42
CA GLY A 51 0.35 -9.56 5.16
C GLY A 51 -0.47 -8.28 5.19
N PHE A 52 -1.75 -8.37 4.84
CA PHE A 52 -2.67 -7.24 4.92
C PHE A 52 -2.93 -6.82 6.36
N SER A 53 -3.13 -7.78 7.25
CA SER A 53 -3.52 -7.51 8.64
C SER A 53 -2.43 -6.82 9.46
N ARG A 54 -1.19 -6.88 9.00
CA ARG A 54 -0.06 -6.28 9.69
C ARG A 54 0.10 -4.80 9.41
N ILE A 55 -0.57 -4.27 8.36
CA ILE A 55 -0.49 -2.86 8.00
C ILE A 55 -1.49 -2.08 8.84
N ASN A 56 -1.00 -1.15 9.65
CA ASN A 56 -1.84 -0.25 10.43
C ASN A 56 -1.65 1.21 10.02
N HIS A 57 -0.63 1.50 9.23
CA HIS A 57 -0.29 2.85 8.80
C HIS A 57 0.03 2.87 7.31
N ILE A 58 -0.60 3.79 6.60
CA ILE A 58 -0.37 4.02 5.17
C ILE A 58 0.04 5.48 4.98
N PHE A 59 1.14 5.70 4.29
CA PHE A 59 1.66 7.04 4.01
C PHE A 59 1.52 7.31 2.52
N ILE A 60 0.78 8.36 2.16
CA ILE A 60 0.61 8.79 0.78
C ILE A 60 1.50 10.01 0.57
N SER A 61 2.51 9.89 -0.28
CA SER A 61 3.51 10.93 -0.46
C SER A 61 3.02 12.06 -1.37
N HIS A 62 2.05 11.79 -2.24
CA HIS A 62 1.65 12.73 -3.28
C HIS A 62 0.21 12.47 -3.70
N LEU A 63 -0.56 13.52 -4.04
CA LEU A 63 -1.99 13.38 -4.40
C LEU A 63 -2.22 13.20 -5.90
N HIS A 64 -1.27 12.68 -6.64
CA HIS A 64 -1.54 12.19 -7.99
C HIS A 64 -2.07 10.75 -7.91
N GLY A 65 -2.96 10.38 -8.82
CA GLY A 65 -3.68 9.10 -8.74
C GLY A 65 -2.79 7.89 -8.68
N ASP A 66 -1.64 7.91 -9.37
CA ASP A 66 -0.71 6.78 -9.36
C ASP A 66 -0.19 6.47 -7.95
N HIS A 67 -0.30 7.40 -7.00
CA HIS A 67 0.13 7.21 -5.62
C HIS A 67 -0.97 6.69 -4.69
N PHE A 68 -2.26 6.75 -5.08
CA PHE A 68 -3.32 6.36 -4.14
C PHE A 68 -4.55 5.69 -4.75
N PHE A 69 -4.63 5.48 -6.07
CA PHE A 69 -5.82 4.88 -6.68
C PHE A 69 -6.10 3.46 -6.19
N GLY A 70 -5.11 2.76 -5.66
CA GLY A 70 -5.32 1.43 -5.08
C GLY A 70 -5.87 1.45 -3.65
N LEU A 71 -5.95 2.63 -3.02
CA LEU A 71 -6.33 2.76 -1.61
C LEU A 71 -7.77 2.31 -1.36
N ILE A 72 -8.71 2.71 -2.21
CA ILE A 72 -10.11 2.33 -2.06
C ILE A 72 -10.28 0.82 -2.14
N GLY A 73 -9.61 0.16 -3.10
CA GLY A 73 -9.66 -1.29 -3.21
C GLY A 73 -9.10 -1.99 -1.99
N LEU A 74 -7.98 -1.49 -1.48
CA LEU A 74 -7.36 -2.04 -0.29
C LEU A 74 -8.25 -1.89 0.94
N ILE A 75 -8.84 -0.72 1.14
CA ILE A 75 -9.77 -0.48 2.25
C ILE A 75 -10.97 -1.42 2.16
N SER A 76 -11.52 -1.62 0.96
CA SER A 76 -12.62 -2.56 0.74
C SER A 76 -12.22 -3.97 1.13
N THR A 77 -11.02 -4.39 0.78
CA THR A 77 -10.50 -5.72 1.13
C THR A 77 -10.37 -5.87 2.64
N PHE A 78 -9.88 -4.85 3.34
CA PHE A 78 -9.83 -4.87 4.80
C PHE A 78 -11.23 -5.09 5.41
N GLY A 79 -12.28 -4.47 4.84
CA GLY A 79 -13.64 -4.69 5.28
C GLY A 79 -14.10 -6.13 5.05
N ILE A 80 -13.79 -6.70 3.90
CA ILE A 80 -14.13 -8.09 3.58
C ILE A 80 -13.43 -9.06 4.55
N LEU A 81 -12.21 -8.75 4.95
CA LEU A 81 -11.44 -9.57 5.88
C LEU A 81 -11.79 -9.31 7.35
N ASN A 82 -12.84 -8.54 7.62
CA ASN A 82 -13.34 -8.24 8.97
C ASN A 82 -12.30 -7.56 9.85
N ARG A 83 -11.57 -6.62 9.28
CA ARG A 83 -10.58 -5.87 10.07
C ARG A 83 -11.25 -5.04 11.15
N GLU A 84 -10.79 -5.18 12.40
CA GLU A 84 -11.29 -4.44 13.54
C GLU A 84 -10.31 -3.36 14.01
N LYS A 85 -9.04 -3.48 13.68
CA LYS A 85 -8.02 -2.51 14.08
C LYS A 85 -8.16 -1.22 13.30
N ASP A 86 -7.83 -0.11 13.92
CA ASP A 86 -7.80 1.18 13.24
C ASP A 86 -6.74 1.19 12.16
N LEU A 87 -7.06 1.84 11.05
CA LEU A 87 -6.14 2.08 9.96
C LEU A 87 -5.87 3.58 9.91
N HIS A 88 -4.60 3.95 9.98
CA HIS A 88 -4.19 5.35 9.96
C HIS A 88 -3.62 5.68 8.58
N ILE A 89 -4.17 6.71 7.96
CA ILE A 89 -3.72 7.15 6.64
C ILE A 89 -3.18 8.56 6.77
N TYR A 90 -1.94 8.75 6.37
CA TYR A 90 -1.22 10.02 6.43
C TYR A 90 -0.91 10.48 5.02
N GLY A 91 -1.11 11.75 4.74
CA GLY A 91 -0.82 12.26 3.42
C GLY A 91 -0.92 13.78 3.38
N PRO A 92 -0.76 14.36 2.18
CA PRO A 92 -0.94 15.80 2.00
C PRO A 92 -2.36 16.22 2.34
N GLN A 93 -2.54 17.51 2.53
CA GLN A 93 -3.86 18.08 2.78
C GLN A 93 -4.83 17.66 1.67
N GLY A 94 -6.01 17.17 2.06
CA GLY A 94 -7.03 16.72 1.12
C GLY A 94 -7.17 15.20 0.99
N ILE A 95 -6.25 14.43 1.61
CA ILE A 95 -6.34 12.98 1.57
C ILE A 95 -7.59 12.46 2.30
#